data_1ae5724bd262dbfa055668739c991e97
#
_entry.id   1ae5724bd262dbfa055668739c991e97
#
_cell.length_a   1.000
_cell.length_b   1.000
_cell.length_c   1.000
_cell.angle_alpha   90.00
_cell.angle_beta   90.00
_cell.angle_gamma   90.00
#
_symmetry.space_group_name_H-M   'P 1'
#
loop_
_entity.id
_entity.type
_entity.pdbx_description
1 polymer ?
#
loop_
_entity_poly.entity_id
_entity_poly.type
_entity_poly.pdbx_seq_one_letter_code
_entity_poly.pdbx_strand_id
1 'polypeptide(L)'
;MKKFSYVAKDTSGKTIKGIYEAEDAQEVLDKIHEQGLFCISYTEALGGAGKQSVHKFNTKELAFCCRQLAAMMTSGLTIVKALDILYKEEENKGAKDVWRSVYDDVQKGQSFTEALDTRRGSFPDFFISMVDAGETSGTLDMTMQRLSDYYANSNKLNNKVKSAMTYPIILGVLCIVMVIGMFTFIMPIFAGLMPEDQMPALSKALFSFSDFFKAKWYIILIVVVALIFGWIYALKVPSVRLKLDRKSVV
;
A
#
# COMPACT_ATOMS: atom_id res chain seq x y z
N MET A 1 -6.09 11.07 -35.20
CA MET A 1 -4.84 10.38 -34.82
C MET A 1 -5.07 9.56 -33.57
N LYS A 2 -4.83 8.27 -33.64
CA LYS A 2 -4.99 7.33 -32.53
C LYS A 2 -3.61 7.08 -31.92
N LYS A 3 -3.54 6.85 -30.61
CA LYS A 3 -2.27 6.50 -29.92
C LYS A 3 -2.13 5.00 -29.82
N PHE A 4 -1.01 4.46 -30.24
CA PHE A 4 -0.70 3.04 -30.15
C PHE A 4 0.48 2.84 -29.18
N SER A 5 0.29 1.95 -28.19
CA SER A 5 1.39 1.46 -27.36
C SER A 5 1.96 0.22 -28.00
N TYR A 6 3.27 0.17 -28.21
CA TYR A 6 3.94 -0.98 -28.81
C TYR A 6 5.06 -1.54 -27.93
N VAL A 7 5.26 -2.82 -28.07
CA VAL A 7 6.41 -3.53 -27.50
C VAL A 7 7.17 -4.14 -28.67
N ALA A 8 8.40 -3.71 -28.87
CA ALA A 8 9.27 -4.18 -29.94
C ALA A 8 10.58 -4.73 -29.39
N LYS A 9 11.26 -5.59 -30.15
CA LYS A 9 12.61 -6.05 -29.87
C LYS A 9 13.58 -5.50 -30.93
N ASP A 10 14.72 -5.07 -30.46
CA ASP A 10 15.87 -4.76 -31.30
C ASP A 10 16.58 -6.04 -31.77
N THR A 11 17.38 -5.95 -32.79
CA THR A 11 18.24 -7.03 -33.33
C THR A 11 19.17 -7.64 -32.26
N SER A 12 19.46 -6.91 -31.18
CA SER A 12 20.20 -7.40 -29.99
C SER A 12 19.34 -8.16 -28.97
N GLY A 13 18.03 -8.34 -29.22
CA GLY A 13 17.09 -9.01 -28.29
C GLY A 13 16.56 -8.13 -27.15
N LYS A 14 16.94 -6.85 -27.08
CA LYS A 14 16.49 -5.91 -26.05
C LYS A 14 15.05 -5.45 -26.32
N THR A 15 14.17 -5.53 -25.31
CA THR A 15 12.78 -5.10 -25.40
C THR A 15 12.67 -3.60 -25.23
N ILE A 16 12.05 -2.93 -26.20
CA ILE A 16 11.78 -1.51 -26.21
C ILE A 16 10.27 -1.31 -26.20
N LYS A 17 9.78 -0.44 -25.32
CA LYS A 17 8.36 -0.04 -25.23
C LYS A 17 8.24 1.42 -25.57
N GLY A 18 7.25 1.75 -26.42
CA GLY A 18 7.01 3.14 -26.83
C GLY A 18 5.54 3.39 -27.11
N ILE A 19 5.21 4.66 -27.32
CA ILE A 19 3.88 5.11 -27.75
C ILE A 19 4.07 5.89 -29.03
N TYR A 20 3.27 5.56 -30.04
CA TYR A 20 3.28 6.25 -31.33
C TYR A 20 1.87 6.74 -31.68
N GLU A 21 1.77 7.94 -32.28
CA GLU A 21 0.51 8.48 -32.78
C GLU A 21 0.41 8.22 -34.28
N ALA A 22 -0.59 7.43 -34.69
CA ALA A 22 -0.84 7.10 -36.09
C ALA A 22 -2.36 7.10 -36.38
N GLU A 23 -2.73 7.12 -37.63
CA GLU A 23 -4.13 7.00 -38.01
C GLU A 23 -4.58 5.55 -38.08
N ASP A 24 -3.67 4.64 -38.45
CA ASP A 24 -3.93 3.20 -38.54
C ASP A 24 -2.81 2.36 -37.92
N ALA A 25 -3.13 1.10 -37.58
CA ALA A 25 -2.21 0.15 -36.99
C ALA A 25 -1.05 -0.23 -37.95
N GLN A 26 -1.30 -0.18 -39.27
CA GLN A 26 -0.27 -0.46 -40.28
C GLN A 26 0.84 0.58 -40.30
N GLU A 27 0.50 1.85 -40.17
CA GLU A 27 1.45 2.95 -40.10
C GLU A 27 2.42 2.83 -38.90
N VAL A 28 1.92 2.30 -37.77
CA VAL A 28 2.77 2.01 -36.60
C VAL A 28 3.76 0.90 -36.86
N LEU A 29 3.32 -0.17 -37.53
CA LEU A 29 4.16 -1.31 -37.86
C LEU A 29 5.26 -0.92 -38.87
N ASP A 30 4.94 -0.14 -39.87
CA ASP A 30 5.89 0.31 -40.90
C ASP A 30 6.97 1.20 -40.27
N LYS A 31 6.58 2.14 -39.40
CA LYS A 31 7.53 3.01 -38.71
C LYS A 31 8.44 2.26 -37.72
N ILE A 32 7.93 1.23 -37.06
CA ILE A 32 8.72 0.38 -36.14
C ILE A 32 9.72 -0.43 -36.95
N HIS A 33 9.32 -0.94 -38.13
CA HIS A 33 10.20 -1.65 -39.05
C HIS A 33 11.27 -0.73 -39.66
N GLU A 34 10.95 0.50 -40.02
CA GLU A 34 11.93 1.49 -40.47
C GLU A 34 13.03 1.78 -39.45
N GLN A 35 12.70 1.67 -38.15
CA GLN A 35 13.68 1.82 -37.07
C GLN A 35 14.47 0.54 -36.76
N GLY A 36 14.30 -0.53 -37.54
CA GLY A 36 15.00 -1.80 -37.35
C GLY A 36 14.51 -2.61 -36.14
N LEU A 37 13.28 -2.34 -35.69
CA LEU A 37 12.69 -2.99 -34.51
C LEU A 37 11.62 -3.99 -34.97
N PHE A 38 11.57 -5.15 -34.32
CA PHE A 38 10.53 -6.16 -34.53
C PHE A 38 9.40 -5.98 -33.53
N CYS A 39 8.20 -5.65 -34.01
CA CYS A 39 7.01 -5.50 -33.16
C CYS A 39 6.55 -6.87 -32.66
N ILE A 40 6.46 -7.04 -31.33
CA ILE A 40 5.95 -8.26 -30.69
C ILE A 40 4.46 -8.14 -30.41
N SER A 41 4.02 -6.98 -29.95
CA SER A 41 2.62 -6.69 -29.69
C SER A 41 2.36 -5.19 -29.79
N TYR A 42 1.21 -4.84 -30.30
CA TYR A 42 0.70 -3.47 -30.26
C TYR A 42 -0.73 -3.48 -29.71
N THR A 43 -1.09 -2.41 -29.02
CA THR A 43 -2.44 -2.20 -28.50
C THR A 43 -2.84 -0.77 -28.78
N GLU A 44 -4.03 -0.58 -29.35
CA GLU A 44 -4.61 0.75 -29.52
C GLU A 44 -4.81 1.37 -28.14
N ALA A 45 -4.04 2.39 -27.83
CA ALA A 45 -4.21 3.16 -26.59
C ALA A 45 -5.44 4.06 -26.77
N LEU A 46 -6.61 3.57 -26.50
CA LEU A 46 -7.82 4.35 -26.37
C LEU A 46 -7.58 5.41 -25.28
N GLY A 47 -7.21 6.61 -25.73
CA GLY A 47 -7.11 7.85 -24.96
C GLY A 47 -6.59 7.72 -23.53
N GLY A 48 -5.24 7.83 -23.36
CA GLY A 48 -4.67 8.10 -22.04
C GLY A 48 -4.14 6.89 -21.27
N ALA A 49 -3.04 6.25 -21.77
CA ALA A 49 -2.13 5.53 -20.87
C ALA A 49 -1.22 6.54 -20.14
N GLY A 50 -1.82 7.52 -19.45
CA GLY A 50 -1.21 8.09 -18.27
C GLY A 50 -0.96 6.93 -17.31
N LYS A 51 0.16 6.87 -16.61
CA LYS A 51 0.42 5.96 -15.48
C LYS A 51 -0.92 5.78 -14.77
N GLN A 52 -1.56 4.60 -14.96
CA GLN A 52 -2.71 4.25 -14.16
C GLN A 52 -2.17 4.22 -12.74
N SER A 53 -2.40 5.29 -12.00
CA SER A 53 -2.09 5.31 -10.58
C SER A 53 -2.98 4.22 -10.00
N VAL A 54 -2.36 3.09 -9.68
CA VAL A 54 -3.06 1.98 -9.06
C VAL A 54 -3.47 2.47 -7.67
N HIS A 55 -4.69 3.02 -7.58
CA HIS A 55 -5.24 3.35 -6.27
C HIS A 55 -5.47 2.04 -5.53
N LYS A 56 -4.78 1.87 -4.42
CA LYS A 56 -4.92 0.69 -3.58
C LYS A 56 -5.91 0.99 -2.48
N PHE A 57 -7.05 0.35 -2.53
CA PHE A 57 -8.10 0.54 -1.52
C PHE A 57 -7.64 0.08 -0.14
N ASN A 58 -7.87 0.92 0.85
CA ASN A 58 -7.65 0.56 2.23
C ASN A 58 -8.89 -0.13 2.84
N THR A 59 -8.72 -0.74 4.01
CA THR A 59 -9.79 -1.50 4.70
C THR A 59 -11.03 -0.64 5.00
N LYS A 60 -10.83 0.67 5.26
CA LYS A 60 -11.94 1.60 5.56
C LYS A 60 -12.73 1.92 4.29
N GLU A 61 -12.03 2.20 3.19
CA GLU A 61 -12.64 2.47 1.88
C GLU A 61 -13.43 1.25 1.39
N LEU A 62 -12.83 0.04 1.47
CA LEU A 62 -13.53 -1.19 1.08
C LEU A 62 -14.80 -1.44 1.92
N ALA A 63 -14.73 -1.24 3.25
CA ALA A 63 -15.90 -1.38 4.11
C ALA A 63 -17.03 -0.43 3.70
N PHE A 64 -16.68 0.80 3.32
CA PHE A 64 -17.65 1.82 2.91
C PHE A 64 -18.27 1.50 1.55
N CYS A 65 -17.44 1.21 0.53
CA CYS A 65 -17.92 0.86 -0.80
C CYS A 65 -18.78 -0.40 -0.80
N CYS A 66 -18.37 -1.46 -0.07
CA CYS A 66 -19.18 -2.67 0.07
C CYS A 66 -20.53 -2.40 0.72
N ARG A 67 -20.57 -1.54 1.74
CA ARG A 67 -21.83 -1.16 2.40
C ARG A 67 -22.78 -0.42 1.45
N GLN A 68 -22.25 0.53 0.68
CA GLN A 68 -23.05 1.24 -0.32
C GLN A 68 -23.60 0.28 -1.38
N LEU A 69 -22.72 -0.57 -1.96
CA LEU A 69 -23.15 -1.57 -2.94
C LEU A 69 -24.20 -2.52 -2.37
N ALA A 70 -23.99 -3.05 -1.16
CA ALA A 70 -24.97 -3.92 -0.50
C ALA A 70 -26.32 -3.24 -0.33
N ALA A 71 -26.34 -2.00 0.18
CA ALA A 71 -27.57 -1.24 0.39
C ALA A 71 -28.34 -0.99 -0.93
N MET A 72 -27.62 -0.60 -1.99
CA MET A 72 -28.21 -0.37 -3.30
C MET A 72 -28.77 -1.65 -3.91
N MET A 73 -28.03 -2.76 -3.84
CA MET A 73 -28.46 -4.05 -4.38
C MET A 73 -29.63 -4.64 -3.58
N THR A 74 -29.63 -4.54 -2.27
CA THR A 74 -30.76 -4.95 -1.41
C THR A 74 -32.02 -4.13 -1.68
N SER A 75 -31.86 -2.88 -2.14
CA SER A 75 -32.97 -2.03 -2.60
C SER A 75 -33.46 -2.36 -4.00
N GLY A 76 -32.93 -3.42 -4.65
CA GLY A 76 -33.32 -3.89 -5.97
C GLY A 76 -32.59 -3.21 -7.15
N LEU A 77 -31.58 -2.41 -6.90
CA LEU A 77 -30.75 -1.85 -7.96
C LEU A 77 -29.84 -2.93 -8.56
N THR A 78 -29.69 -2.91 -9.89
CA THR A 78 -28.71 -3.76 -10.57
C THR A 78 -27.28 -3.32 -10.23
N ILE A 79 -26.32 -4.26 -10.30
CA ILE A 79 -24.89 -3.96 -10.06
C ILE A 79 -24.37 -2.82 -10.95
N VAL A 80 -24.79 -2.77 -12.24
CA VAL A 80 -24.41 -1.70 -13.16
C VAL A 80 -24.85 -0.34 -12.62
N LYS A 81 -26.10 -0.24 -12.16
CA LYS A 81 -26.64 1.01 -11.63
C LYS A 81 -26.01 1.40 -10.29
N ALA A 82 -25.72 0.42 -9.44
CA ALA A 82 -25.02 0.63 -8.17
C ALA A 82 -23.60 1.15 -8.40
N LEU A 83 -22.86 0.61 -9.37
CA LEU A 83 -21.53 1.09 -9.75
C LEU A 83 -21.57 2.49 -10.36
N ASP A 84 -22.58 2.82 -11.17
CA ASP A 84 -22.77 4.17 -11.72
C ASP A 84 -22.91 5.23 -10.62
N ILE A 85 -23.66 4.92 -9.58
CA ILE A 85 -23.82 5.81 -8.42
C ILE A 85 -22.50 5.88 -7.63
N LEU A 86 -21.90 4.73 -7.35
CA LEU A 86 -20.69 4.63 -6.52
C LEU A 86 -19.55 5.48 -7.09
N TYR A 87 -19.23 5.35 -8.40
CA TYR A 87 -18.10 6.13 -8.94
C TYR A 87 -18.42 7.64 -9.05
N LYS A 88 -19.69 8.02 -9.19
CA LYS A 88 -20.08 9.45 -9.23
C LYS A 88 -19.94 10.12 -7.89
N GLU A 89 -20.28 9.42 -6.81
CA GLU A 89 -20.20 9.91 -5.42
C GLU A 89 -18.80 9.86 -4.86
N GLU A 90 -17.87 9.12 -5.49
CA GLU A 90 -16.50 8.98 -4.99
C GLU A 90 -15.72 10.31 -5.12
N GLU A 91 -15.19 10.79 -3.99
CA GLU A 91 -14.44 12.05 -3.92
C GLU A 91 -12.96 11.86 -4.26
N ASN A 92 -12.40 10.70 -3.94
CA ASN A 92 -11.00 10.39 -4.22
C ASN A 92 -10.81 10.10 -5.71
N LYS A 93 -10.07 10.97 -6.40
CA LYS A 93 -9.85 10.83 -7.86
C LYS A 93 -9.33 9.46 -8.26
N GLY A 94 -8.36 8.90 -7.50
CA GLY A 94 -7.79 7.59 -7.80
C GLY A 94 -8.80 6.44 -7.64
N ALA A 95 -9.61 6.47 -6.57
CA ALA A 95 -10.69 5.51 -6.34
C ALA A 95 -11.79 5.65 -7.39
N LYS A 96 -12.16 6.89 -7.72
CA LYS A 96 -13.14 7.22 -8.75
C LYS A 96 -12.76 6.66 -10.13
N ASP A 97 -11.49 6.82 -10.53
CA ASP A 97 -10.98 6.31 -11.81
C ASP A 97 -11.04 4.78 -11.86
N VAL A 98 -10.74 4.09 -10.74
CA VAL A 98 -10.84 2.64 -10.66
C VAL A 98 -12.30 2.19 -10.76
N TRP A 99 -13.21 2.76 -9.96
CA TRP A 99 -14.63 2.40 -9.99
C TRP A 99 -15.29 2.72 -11.31
N ARG A 100 -14.92 3.84 -11.94
CA ARG A 100 -15.37 4.18 -13.29
C ARG A 100 -14.95 3.13 -14.31
N SER A 101 -13.69 2.70 -14.25
CA SER A 101 -13.21 1.65 -15.15
C SER A 101 -13.94 0.32 -14.95
N VAL A 102 -14.18 -0.07 -13.69
CA VAL A 102 -14.98 -1.26 -13.38
C VAL A 102 -16.41 -1.12 -13.92
N TYR A 103 -17.04 0.05 -13.73
CA TYR A 103 -18.36 0.34 -14.30
C TYR A 103 -18.36 0.21 -15.83
N ASP A 104 -17.39 0.81 -16.52
CA ASP A 104 -17.30 0.78 -17.98
C ASP A 104 -17.16 -0.67 -18.51
N ASP A 105 -16.41 -1.53 -17.82
CA ASP A 105 -16.18 -2.91 -18.21
C ASP A 105 -17.44 -3.77 -17.96
N VAL A 106 -18.12 -3.60 -16.82
CA VAL A 106 -19.39 -4.27 -16.53
C VAL A 106 -20.50 -3.81 -17.49
N GLN A 107 -20.53 -2.53 -17.84
CA GLN A 107 -21.49 -1.99 -18.82
C GLN A 107 -21.28 -2.59 -20.23
N LYS A 108 -20.05 -2.97 -20.59
CA LYS A 108 -19.73 -3.67 -21.84
C LYS A 108 -20.10 -5.16 -21.81
N GLY A 109 -20.61 -5.67 -20.70
CA GLY A 109 -21.05 -7.05 -20.55
C GLY A 109 -20.05 -7.99 -19.92
N GLN A 110 -18.92 -7.49 -19.41
CA GLN A 110 -18.03 -8.30 -18.56
C GLN A 110 -18.69 -8.62 -17.22
N SER A 111 -18.34 -9.75 -16.61
CA SER A 111 -18.74 -10.03 -15.23
C SER A 111 -18.12 -9.03 -14.25
N PHE A 112 -18.74 -8.84 -13.12
CA PHE A 112 -18.20 -7.93 -12.11
C PHE A 112 -16.83 -8.42 -11.60
N THR A 113 -16.70 -9.72 -11.45
CA THR A 113 -15.42 -10.37 -11.08
C THR A 113 -14.31 -10.11 -12.10
N GLU A 114 -14.60 -10.30 -13.40
CA GLU A 114 -13.65 -10.03 -14.48
C GLU A 114 -13.22 -8.55 -14.51
N ALA A 115 -14.16 -7.64 -14.36
CA ALA A 115 -13.89 -6.20 -14.29
C ALA A 115 -12.98 -5.83 -13.10
N LEU A 116 -13.16 -6.46 -11.94
CA LEU A 116 -12.28 -6.30 -10.78
C LEU A 116 -10.89 -6.91 -11.00
N ASP A 117 -10.82 -8.07 -11.67
CA ASP A 117 -9.58 -8.78 -11.94
C ASP A 117 -8.65 -7.99 -12.89
N THR A 118 -9.20 -7.24 -13.85
CA THR A 118 -8.41 -6.30 -14.67
C THR A 118 -7.71 -5.23 -13.82
N ARG A 119 -8.20 -4.97 -12.60
CA ARG A 119 -7.69 -4.01 -11.62
C ARG A 119 -7.15 -4.67 -10.35
N ARG A 120 -6.65 -5.92 -10.45
CA ARG A 120 -6.17 -6.74 -9.34
C ARG A 120 -5.18 -6.01 -8.41
N GLY A 121 -4.39 -5.08 -8.90
CA GLY A 121 -3.50 -4.25 -8.08
C GLY A 121 -4.22 -3.28 -7.12
N SER A 122 -5.47 -2.94 -7.38
CA SER A 122 -6.30 -2.01 -6.57
C SER A 122 -7.05 -2.73 -5.45
N PHE A 123 -7.48 -3.98 -5.68
CA PHE A 123 -8.28 -4.77 -4.75
C PHE A 123 -7.47 -5.92 -4.14
N PRO A 124 -7.73 -6.32 -2.87
CA PRO A 124 -7.16 -7.54 -2.29
C PRO A 124 -7.70 -8.79 -3.01
N ASP A 125 -6.85 -9.83 -3.16
CA ASP A 125 -7.27 -11.10 -3.78
C ASP A 125 -8.48 -11.74 -3.07
N PHE A 126 -8.55 -11.64 -1.74
CA PHE A 126 -9.69 -12.10 -0.96
C PHE A 126 -11.00 -11.42 -1.37
N PHE A 127 -10.97 -10.11 -1.64
CA PHE A 127 -12.14 -9.37 -2.10
C PHE A 127 -12.65 -9.92 -3.43
N ILE A 128 -11.75 -10.09 -4.41
CA ILE A 128 -12.10 -10.60 -5.75
C ILE A 128 -12.67 -12.01 -5.65
N SER A 129 -12.05 -12.90 -4.87
CA SER A 129 -12.53 -14.29 -4.70
C SER A 129 -13.91 -14.37 -4.05
N MET A 130 -14.20 -13.49 -3.08
CA MET A 130 -15.52 -13.43 -2.46
C MET A 130 -16.58 -12.90 -3.42
N VAL A 131 -16.23 -11.91 -4.25
CA VAL A 131 -17.11 -11.39 -5.28
C VAL A 131 -17.44 -12.46 -6.31
N ASP A 132 -16.43 -13.22 -6.76
CA ASP A 132 -16.59 -14.34 -7.69
C ASP A 132 -17.58 -15.38 -7.15
N ALA A 133 -17.41 -15.80 -5.90
CA ALA A 133 -18.33 -16.73 -5.25
C ALA A 133 -19.75 -16.17 -5.15
N GLY A 134 -19.91 -14.86 -4.84
CA GLY A 134 -21.20 -14.20 -4.74
C GLY A 134 -21.89 -14.02 -6.10
N GLU A 135 -21.14 -13.69 -7.14
CA GLU A 135 -21.63 -13.51 -8.50
C GLU A 135 -22.09 -14.85 -9.09
N THR A 136 -21.27 -15.90 -8.96
CA THR A 136 -21.59 -17.26 -9.43
C THR A 136 -22.80 -17.84 -8.72
N SER A 137 -22.98 -17.57 -7.43
CA SER A 137 -24.14 -18.05 -6.67
C SER A 137 -25.38 -17.16 -6.77
N GLY A 138 -25.28 -15.99 -7.42
CA GLY A 138 -26.37 -15.02 -7.50
C GLY A 138 -26.71 -14.32 -6.18
N THR A 139 -25.79 -14.34 -5.21
CA THR A 139 -25.95 -13.77 -3.85
C THR A 139 -24.99 -12.60 -3.60
N LEU A 140 -24.78 -11.79 -4.65
CA LEU A 140 -23.79 -10.72 -4.59
C LEU A 140 -24.12 -9.64 -3.55
N ASP A 141 -25.41 -9.33 -3.35
CA ASP A 141 -25.93 -8.43 -2.32
C ASP A 141 -25.51 -8.88 -0.92
N MET A 142 -25.73 -10.15 -0.60
CA MET A 142 -25.36 -10.77 0.67
C MET A 142 -23.83 -10.84 0.84
N THR A 143 -23.12 -11.09 -0.24
CA THR A 143 -21.64 -11.11 -0.25
C THR A 143 -21.06 -9.72 0.01
N MET A 144 -21.62 -8.68 -0.60
CA MET A 144 -21.22 -7.29 -0.31
C MET A 144 -21.46 -6.91 1.14
N GLN A 145 -22.59 -7.34 1.73
CA GLN A 145 -22.86 -7.12 3.16
C GLN A 145 -21.82 -7.80 4.04
N ARG A 146 -21.50 -9.07 3.79
CA ARG A 146 -20.46 -9.82 4.53
C ARG A 146 -19.08 -9.18 4.39
N LEU A 147 -18.71 -8.74 3.20
CA LEU A 147 -17.45 -8.02 2.95
C LEU A 147 -17.41 -6.69 3.70
N SER A 148 -18.50 -5.95 3.73
CA SER A 148 -18.62 -4.72 4.52
C SER A 148 -18.35 -4.97 6.00
N ASP A 149 -18.98 -5.98 6.58
CA ASP A 149 -18.84 -6.33 8.00
C ASP A 149 -17.41 -6.82 8.30
N TYR A 150 -16.84 -7.66 7.44
CA TYR A 150 -15.46 -8.12 7.55
C TYR A 150 -14.46 -6.96 7.56
N TYR A 151 -14.54 -6.07 6.58
CA TYR A 151 -13.62 -4.94 6.49
C TYR A 151 -13.86 -3.90 7.60
N ALA A 152 -15.11 -3.68 8.01
CA ALA A 152 -15.43 -2.81 9.14
C ALA A 152 -14.83 -3.35 10.46
N ASN A 153 -14.96 -4.64 10.72
CA ASN A 153 -14.36 -5.29 11.89
C ASN A 153 -12.84 -5.28 11.83
N SER A 154 -12.26 -5.58 10.66
CA SER A 154 -10.81 -5.50 10.45
C SER A 154 -10.28 -4.08 10.71
N ASN A 155 -11.00 -3.05 10.27
CA ASN A 155 -10.63 -1.65 10.54
C ASN A 155 -10.73 -1.31 12.04
N LYS A 156 -11.78 -1.78 12.74
CA LYS A 156 -11.91 -1.61 14.20
C LYS A 156 -10.75 -2.26 14.96
N LEU A 157 -10.38 -3.49 14.59
CA LEU A 157 -9.26 -4.21 15.19
C LEU A 157 -7.94 -3.47 14.96
N ASN A 158 -7.68 -3.03 13.74
CA ASN A 158 -6.48 -2.25 13.40
C ASN A 158 -6.40 -0.95 14.22
N ASN A 159 -7.52 -0.26 14.42
CA ASN A 159 -7.56 0.97 15.23
C ASN A 159 -7.36 0.68 16.72
N LYS A 160 -7.92 -0.42 17.25
CA LYS A 160 -7.70 -0.85 18.65
C LYS A 160 -6.22 -1.17 18.88
N VAL A 161 -5.57 -1.91 17.97
CA VAL A 161 -4.13 -2.23 18.07
C VAL A 161 -3.29 -0.95 18.03
N LYS A 162 -3.59 -0.02 17.11
CA LYS A 162 -2.89 1.28 17.04
C LYS A 162 -3.02 2.08 18.33
N SER A 163 -4.22 2.15 18.90
CA SER A 163 -4.47 2.86 20.16
C SER A 163 -3.75 2.19 21.33
N ALA A 164 -3.75 0.85 21.40
CA ALA A 164 -3.04 0.11 22.45
C ALA A 164 -1.53 0.31 22.39
N MET A 165 -0.94 0.47 21.20
CA MET A 165 0.49 0.72 21.00
C MET A 165 0.93 2.13 21.39
N THR A 166 0.01 3.07 21.54
CA THR A 166 0.34 4.47 21.88
C THR A 166 1.02 4.56 23.27
N TYR A 167 0.49 3.87 24.27
CA TYR A 167 1.04 3.89 25.61
C TYR A 167 2.48 3.31 25.70
N PRO A 168 2.77 2.11 25.20
CA PRO A 168 4.11 1.58 25.15
C PRO A 168 5.12 2.47 24.44
N ILE A 169 4.70 3.12 23.35
CA ILE A 169 5.57 4.04 22.59
C ILE A 169 5.93 5.26 23.43
N ILE A 170 4.92 5.91 24.05
CA ILE A 170 5.15 7.08 24.91
C ILE A 170 6.07 6.71 26.07
N LEU A 171 5.79 5.59 26.74
CA LEU A 171 6.61 5.12 27.88
C LEU A 171 8.05 4.80 27.43
N GLY A 172 8.21 4.13 26.29
CA GLY A 172 9.51 3.82 25.72
C GLY A 172 10.34 5.07 25.41
N VAL A 173 9.72 6.06 24.79
CA VAL A 173 10.36 7.36 24.51
C VAL A 173 10.77 8.03 25.81
N LEU A 174 9.89 8.07 26.82
CA LEU A 174 10.18 8.67 28.11
C LEU A 174 11.39 7.98 28.80
N CYS A 175 11.40 6.64 28.83
CA CYS A 175 12.52 5.87 29.38
C CYS A 175 13.84 6.20 28.67
N ILE A 176 13.84 6.26 27.34
CA ILE A 176 15.04 6.61 26.56
C ILE A 176 15.52 8.02 26.90
N VAL A 177 14.62 9.00 26.99
CA VAL A 177 14.97 10.37 27.37
C VAL A 177 15.57 10.42 28.78
N MET A 178 14.99 9.69 29.74
CA MET A 178 15.53 9.60 31.11
C MET A 178 16.91 8.98 31.14
N VAL A 179 17.13 7.88 30.40
CA VAL A 179 18.44 7.21 30.32
C VAL A 179 19.51 8.15 29.72
N ILE A 180 19.17 8.83 28.62
CA ILE A 180 20.06 9.83 27.99
C ILE A 180 20.36 10.96 28.99
N GLY A 181 19.35 11.48 29.68
CA GLY A 181 19.51 12.53 30.69
C GLY A 181 20.43 12.09 31.82
N MET A 182 20.24 10.87 32.34
CA MET A 182 21.09 10.31 33.40
C MET A 182 22.56 10.23 32.95
N PHE A 183 22.83 9.68 31.77
CA PHE A 183 24.22 9.55 31.29
C PHE A 183 24.84 10.90 30.92
N THR A 184 24.07 11.86 30.48
CA THR A 184 24.55 13.19 30.05
C THR A 184 24.81 14.13 31.23
N PHE A 185 23.89 14.15 32.24
CA PHE A 185 23.94 15.12 33.34
C PHE A 185 24.44 14.52 34.66
N ILE A 186 23.98 13.32 35.01
CA ILE A 186 24.27 12.75 36.33
C ILE A 186 25.65 12.08 36.38
N MET A 187 25.98 11.28 35.37
CA MET A 187 27.27 10.57 35.32
C MET A 187 28.52 11.48 35.41
N PRO A 188 28.56 12.66 34.76
CA PRO A 188 29.74 13.54 34.89
C PRO A 188 29.96 14.05 36.29
N ILE A 189 28.90 14.24 37.09
CA ILE A 189 29.01 14.70 38.47
C ILE A 189 29.73 13.65 39.32
N PHE A 190 29.41 12.37 39.11
CA PHE A 190 30.08 11.26 39.79
C PHE A 190 31.52 11.05 39.33
N ALA A 191 31.84 11.30 38.05
CA ALA A 191 33.21 11.21 37.53
C ALA A 191 34.13 12.21 38.20
N GLY A 192 33.68 13.39 38.59
CA GLY A 192 34.46 14.41 39.30
C GLY A 192 34.73 14.08 40.77
N LEU A 193 34.08 13.08 41.36
CA LEU A 193 34.18 12.75 42.78
C LEU A 193 35.15 11.60 43.07
N MET A 194 35.58 10.81 42.09
CA MET A 194 36.44 9.65 42.26
C MET A 194 37.72 9.76 41.41
N PRO A 195 38.93 9.48 42.00
CA PRO A 195 40.15 9.37 41.22
C PRO A 195 40.10 8.18 40.26
N GLU A 196 40.58 8.35 39.03
CA GLU A 196 40.54 7.32 37.96
C GLU A 196 41.21 6.00 38.31
N ASP A 197 42.25 6.04 39.18
CA ASP A 197 43.02 4.88 39.56
C ASP A 197 42.30 3.88 40.48
N GLN A 198 41.26 4.32 41.18
CA GLN A 198 40.49 3.48 42.12
C GLN A 198 39.13 3.01 41.59
N MET A 199 38.81 3.28 40.33
CA MET A 199 37.53 2.91 39.77
C MET A 199 37.45 1.42 39.39
N PRO A 200 36.40 0.70 39.84
CA PRO A 200 36.10 -0.67 39.39
C PRO A 200 35.92 -0.73 37.87
N ALA A 201 36.26 -1.87 37.28
CA ALA A 201 36.17 -2.07 35.83
C ALA A 201 34.74 -1.77 35.25
N LEU A 202 33.70 -2.05 36.04
CA LEU A 202 32.30 -1.76 35.67
C LEU A 202 32.05 -0.26 35.56
N SER A 203 32.60 0.54 36.51
CA SER A 203 32.46 2.00 36.48
C SER A 203 33.21 2.60 35.29
N LYS A 204 34.41 2.10 34.95
CA LYS A 204 35.15 2.54 33.76
C LYS A 204 34.35 2.27 32.46
N ALA A 205 33.70 1.11 32.34
CA ALA A 205 32.81 0.80 31.21
C ALA A 205 31.63 1.77 31.14
N LEU A 206 30.98 2.07 32.28
CA LEU A 206 29.86 3.03 32.33
C LEU A 206 30.29 4.46 31.94
N PHE A 207 31.49 4.90 32.36
CA PHE A 207 32.00 6.22 31.95
C PHE A 207 32.34 6.26 30.46
N SER A 208 32.94 5.22 29.90
CA SER A 208 33.17 5.12 28.45
C SER A 208 31.85 5.17 27.66
N PHE A 209 30.79 4.53 28.18
CA PHE A 209 29.45 4.66 27.62
C PHE A 209 28.92 6.09 27.72
N SER A 210 29.10 6.78 28.87
CA SER A 210 28.70 8.17 29.05
C SER A 210 29.35 9.11 28.05
N ASP A 211 30.66 8.95 27.82
CA ASP A 211 31.40 9.77 26.86
C ASP A 211 30.98 9.52 25.43
N PHE A 212 30.65 8.27 25.08
CA PHE A 212 30.04 7.94 23.79
C PHE A 212 28.69 8.62 23.62
N PHE A 213 27.84 8.64 24.67
CA PHE A 213 26.54 9.32 24.64
C PHE A 213 26.69 10.83 24.50
N LYS A 214 27.65 11.46 25.21
CA LYS A 214 27.94 12.90 25.10
C LYS A 214 28.43 13.28 23.70
N ALA A 215 29.35 12.48 23.15
CA ALA A 215 29.93 12.77 21.83
C ALA A 215 28.96 12.54 20.66
N LYS A 216 28.01 11.60 20.81
CA LYS A 216 27.18 11.11 19.70
C LYS A 216 25.69 11.05 20.04
N TRP A 217 25.21 11.85 21.00
CA TRP A 217 23.79 11.86 21.43
C TRP A 217 22.82 12.08 20.27
N TYR A 218 23.20 12.90 19.28
CA TYR A 218 22.42 13.16 18.08
C TYR A 218 22.27 11.91 17.18
N ILE A 219 23.30 11.05 17.13
CA ILE A 219 23.23 9.78 16.38
C ILE A 219 22.24 8.83 17.04
N ILE A 220 22.23 8.75 18.36
CA ILE A 220 21.31 7.91 19.13
C ILE A 220 19.88 8.41 18.93
N LEU A 221 19.68 9.73 18.96
CA LEU A 221 18.38 10.34 18.69
C LEU A 221 17.91 10.05 17.26
N ILE A 222 18.78 10.15 16.26
CA ILE A 222 18.49 9.80 14.86
C ILE A 222 18.14 8.32 14.74
N VAL A 223 18.89 7.41 15.38
CA VAL A 223 18.63 5.96 15.36
C VAL A 223 17.27 5.64 16.00
N VAL A 224 16.95 6.24 17.15
CA VAL A 224 15.65 6.06 17.81
C VAL A 224 14.50 6.59 16.94
N VAL A 225 14.65 7.77 16.38
CA VAL A 225 13.66 8.33 15.44
C VAL A 225 13.55 7.44 14.20
N ALA A 226 14.66 6.98 13.63
CA ALA A 226 14.65 6.06 12.48
C ALA A 226 14.01 4.71 12.81
N LEU A 227 14.22 4.16 14.01
CA LEU A 227 13.55 2.94 14.47
C LEU A 227 12.05 3.15 14.66
N ILE A 228 11.63 4.28 15.23
CA ILE A 228 10.19 4.61 15.38
C ILE A 228 9.56 4.81 13.99
N PHE A 229 10.20 5.57 13.11
CA PHE A 229 9.73 5.74 11.72
C PHE A 229 9.77 4.43 10.94
N GLY A 230 10.83 3.63 11.06
CA GLY A 230 10.93 2.30 10.46
C GLY A 230 9.84 1.35 10.94
N TRP A 231 9.52 1.38 12.24
CA TRP A 231 8.42 0.60 12.82
C TRP A 231 7.06 1.05 12.30
N ILE A 232 6.81 2.37 12.29
CA ILE A 232 5.57 2.93 11.73
C ILE A 232 5.46 2.62 10.23
N TYR A 233 6.58 2.68 9.51
CA TYR A 233 6.63 2.35 8.07
C TYR A 233 6.44 0.85 7.83
N ALA A 234 7.05 -0.02 8.63
CA ALA A 234 6.87 -1.48 8.57
C ALA A 234 5.41 -1.89 8.82
N LEU A 235 4.70 -1.18 9.70
CA LEU A 235 3.26 -1.38 9.92
C LEU A 235 2.39 -0.88 8.76
N LYS A 236 2.90 0.04 7.92
CA LYS A 236 2.19 0.54 6.71
C LYS A 236 2.43 -0.32 5.47
N VAL A 237 3.51 -1.10 5.41
CA VAL A 237 3.86 -1.93 4.24
C VAL A 237 3.17 -3.29 4.34
N PRO A 238 2.23 -3.63 3.43
CA PRO A 238 1.47 -4.88 3.48
C PRO A 238 2.33 -6.15 3.33
N SER A 239 3.55 -6.02 2.79
CA SER A 239 4.47 -7.16 2.57
C SER A 239 5.03 -7.76 3.87
N VAL A 240 5.02 -7.04 4.98
CA VAL A 240 5.50 -7.54 6.28
C VAL A 240 4.41 -8.35 7.00
N ARG A 241 3.12 -8.06 6.74
CA ARG A 241 1.98 -8.83 7.27
C ARG A 241 1.98 -10.29 6.80
N LEU A 242 2.29 -10.54 5.53
CA LEU A 242 2.30 -11.89 4.96
C LEU A 242 3.40 -12.81 5.54
N LYS A 243 4.48 -12.25 6.09
CA LYS A 243 5.55 -13.04 6.74
C LYS A 243 5.26 -13.37 8.20
N LEU A 244 4.45 -12.59 8.90
CA LEU A 244 4.05 -12.86 10.28
C LEU A 244 2.91 -13.88 10.36
N ASP A 245 1.92 -13.81 9.46
CA ASP A 245 0.81 -14.79 9.42
C ASP A 245 1.27 -16.21 9.06
N ARG A 246 2.39 -16.33 8.30
CA ARG A 246 2.95 -17.65 7.95
C ARG A 246 3.67 -18.37 9.11
N LYS A 247 3.92 -17.70 10.24
CA LYS A 247 4.56 -18.28 11.44
C LYS A 247 3.59 -18.63 12.57
N SER A 248 2.31 -18.28 12.46
CA SER A 248 1.30 -18.54 13.50
C SER A 248 0.31 -19.66 13.15
N VAL A 249 0.58 -20.43 12.09
CA VAL A 249 -0.18 -21.64 11.74
C VAL A 249 0.80 -22.82 11.82
N VAL A 250 1.11 -23.24 13.04
CA VAL A 250 1.51 -24.60 13.43
C VAL A 250 0.88 -24.86 14.76
#